data_ae7e51e54756f1660e252f4543ce6d6c
#
_entry.id   ae7e51e54756f1660e252f4543ce6d6c
#
_cell.length_a   1.000
_cell.length_b   1.000
_cell.length_c   1.000
_cell.angle_alpha   90.00
_cell.angle_beta   90.00
_cell.angle_gamma   90.00
#
_symmetry.space_group_name_H-M   'P 1'
#
loop_
_entity.id
_entity.type
_entity.pdbx_description
1 polymer ?
#
loop_
_entity_poly.entity_id
_entity_poly.type
_entity_poly.pdbx_seq_one_letter_code
_entity_poly.pdbx_strand_id
1 'polypeptide(L)'
;MNKAAIYHRPESEFAYLYAKNLMHVRLQTQKSDVEKVELFYGDPYSWEGLDNPETQYWASQKVEMKKYLSTNISDYFEAEITVATKRVDYLFVITGLDGEKVVYTDQGMFDYDESLVTKKYGAFRLPYFHESDRFKAPEWVKETVWYQIFPERFANGDTSNDPEGTKAWNPQDVPDRQDFYGGDLQGVIDHLEHLTELGVNGIYFTPIFQAFSNHKYDTEDYMEIDKQFGDKELFKTLVKEAHARGIKVMLDAVFNHIGDTSAQWQDVLKNQEKSKFADWFHVNSWPATYTPTDDFENAENATYDTFAFTPHMPKLNTANPEVEAYLLKVADYWISEFDIDAWRLDVADEVDHTFWKKFRTTCDAAKDDFYILGEVWHSAQPWLVGDEFSAVMNYAYTDAIKDGLITKKISLEQMVSNINTQLTLYLSLIHISEPT
;
A
#
# COMPACT_ATOMS: atom_id res chain seq x y z
N MET A 1 -15.41 28.65 -18.86
CA MET A 1 -14.67 27.73 -17.96
C MET A 1 -15.66 27.01 -17.03
N ASN A 2 -15.56 25.68 -16.92
CA ASN A 2 -16.43 24.88 -16.02
C ASN A 2 -15.91 24.91 -14.57
N LYS A 3 -16.40 25.85 -13.80
CA LYS A 3 -16.01 26.04 -12.38
C LYS A 3 -16.27 24.79 -11.51
N ALA A 4 -17.30 24.00 -11.82
CA ALA A 4 -17.64 22.80 -11.05
C ALA A 4 -16.63 21.63 -11.22
N ALA A 5 -15.80 21.67 -12.27
CA ALA A 5 -14.76 20.69 -12.53
C ALA A 5 -13.38 21.09 -11.98
N ILE A 6 -13.26 22.30 -11.41
CA ILE A 6 -12.03 22.76 -10.77
C ILE A 6 -11.99 22.22 -9.34
N TYR A 7 -10.92 21.48 -9.03
CA TYR A 7 -10.80 20.86 -7.72
C TYR A 7 -9.35 20.91 -7.20
N HIS A 8 -9.26 21.21 -5.91
CA HIS A 8 -8.04 21.15 -5.14
C HIS A 8 -8.39 20.83 -3.68
N ARG A 9 -7.47 20.17 -2.98
CA ARG A 9 -7.57 19.86 -1.55
C ARG A 9 -6.18 20.00 -0.90
N PRO A 10 -6.02 20.81 0.16
CA PRO A 10 -4.79 20.86 0.93
C PRO A 10 -4.56 19.55 1.71
N GLU A 11 -3.32 19.28 2.09
CA GLU A 11 -2.91 18.09 2.88
C GLU A 11 -3.45 16.78 2.31
N SER A 12 -3.26 16.59 1.00
CA SER A 12 -3.71 15.42 0.24
C SER A 12 -2.76 15.18 -0.94
N GLU A 13 -3.14 14.28 -1.86
CA GLU A 13 -2.46 14.06 -3.13
C GLU A 13 -2.39 15.32 -4.02
N PHE A 14 -3.17 16.35 -3.69
CA PHE A 14 -3.13 17.66 -4.38
C PHE A 14 -2.16 18.66 -3.75
N ALA A 15 -1.74 18.47 -2.50
CA ALA A 15 -0.82 19.40 -1.83
C ALA A 15 -0.07 18.68 -0.70
N TYR A 16 1.20 18.35 -0.93
CA TYR A 16 2.01 17.53 -0.02
C TYR A 16 3.50 17.84 -0.10
N LEU A 17 4.23 17.47 0.94
CA LEU A 17 5.69 17.54 0.96
C LEU A 17 6.29 16.42 0.13
N TYR A 18 6.94 16.80 -0.96
CA TYR A 18 7.64 15.88 -1.85
C TYR A 18 9.06 15.56 -1.36
N ALA A 19 9.80 16.62 -0.95
CA ALA A 19 11.14 16.50 -0.40
C ALA A 19 11.34 17.53 0.71
N LYS A 20 12.52 17.57 1.30
CA LYS A 20 12.84 18.54 2.35
C LYS A 20 12.58 19.96 1.86
N ASN A 21 11.61 20.65 2.47
CA ASN A 21 11.16 21.99 2.10
C ASN A 21 10.63 22.14 0.66
N LEU A 22 10.36 21.07 -0.05
CA LEU A 22 9.73 21.06 -1.36
C LEU A 22 8.29 20.54 -1.25
N MET A 23 7.35 21.25 -1.86
CA MET A 23 5.94 20.91 -1.87
C MET A 23 5.45 20.81 -3.32
N HIS A 24 4.73 19.75 -3.65
CA HIS A 24 3.93 19.66 -4.86
C HIS A 24 2.54 20.21 -4.59
N VAL A 25 2.05 21.03 -5.52
CA VAL A 25 0.69 21.58 -5.52
C VAL A 25 0.06 21.23 -6.85
N ARG A 26 -1.11 20.59 -6.82
CA ARG A 26 -1.87 20.14 -7.99
C ARG A 26 -3.24 20.83 -8.05
N LEU A 27 -3.73 21.00 -9.27
CA LEU A 27 -5.08 21.48 -9.54
C LEU A 27 -5.69 20.62 -10.64
N GLN A 28 -6.91 20.12 -10.41
CA GLN A 28 -7.71 19.45 -11.44
C GLN A 28 -8.65 20.45 -12.11
N THR A 29 -8.83 20.28 -13.42
CA THR A 29 -9.79 21.04 -14.24
C THR A 29 -10.50 20.11 -15.22
N GLN A 30 -11.56 20.57 -15.86
CA GLN A 30 -12.12 19.88 -17.03
C GLN A 30 -11.06 19.82 -18.16
N LYS A 31 -11.01 18.72 -18.88
CA LYS A 31 -10.10 18.55 -20.03
C LYS A 31 -10.31 19.65 -21.07
N SER A 32 -9.22 20.28 -21.48
CA SER A 32 -9.20 21.30 -22.52
C SER A 32 -10.12 22.52 -22.28
N ASP A 33 -10.22 22.96 -21.01
CA ASP A 33 -11.09 24.07 -20.61
C ASP A 33 -10.31 25.27 -20.03
N VAL A 34 -9.10 25.04 -19.55
CA VAL A 34 -8.25 26.05 -18.92
C VAL A 34 -7.03 26.31 -19.76
N GLU A 35 -6.73 27.60 -20.00
CA GLU A 35 -5.55 28.05 -20.73
C GLU A 35 -4.33 28.15 -19.80
N LYS A 36 -4.51 28.72 -18.60
CA LYS A 36 -3.43 29.04 -17.67
C LYS A 36 -3.83 28.90 -16.21
N VAL A 37 -2.94 28.36 -15.40
CA VAL A 37 -3.04 28.35 -13.94
C VAL A 37 -1.81 29.01 -13.34
N GLU A 38 -2.00 30.03 -12.50
CA GLU A 38 -0.95 30.69 -11.73
C GLU A 38 -1.16 30.41 -10.25
N LEU A 39 -0.15 29.88 -9.59
CA LEU A 39 -0.11 29.66 -8.14
C LEU A 39 0.60 30.82 -7.47
N PHE A 40 -0.09 31.51 -6.56
CA PHE A 40 0.48 32.50 -5.66
C PHE A 40 0.72 31.86 -4.30
N TYR A 41 1.91 31.99 -3.72
CA TYR A 41 2.27 31.31 -2.48
C TYR A 41 3.28 32.11 -1.66
N GLY A 42 3.31 31.93 -0.35
CA GLY A 42 4.27 32.59 0.54
C GLY A 42 4.03 32.29 2.01
N ASP A 43 4.95 32.76 2.85
CA ASP A 43 4.74 32.69 4.31
C ASP A 43 3.49 33.48 4.71
N PRO A 44 2.57 32.90 5.52
CA PRO A 44 1.36 33.57 5.96
C PRO A 44 1.59 34.90 6.69
N TYR A 45 2.76 35.10 7.24
CA TYR A 45 3.11 36.30 8.03
C TYR A 45 4.07 37.25 7.31
N SER A 46 4.41 36.99 6.06
CA SER A 46 5.24 37.89 5.25
C SER A 46 4.38 38.96 4.58
N TRP A 47 4.41 40.16 5.13
CA TRP A 47 3.65 41.31 4.64
C TRP A 47 4.57 42.50 4.40
N GLU A 48 4.27 43.29 3.37
CA GLU A 48 4.91 44.54 3.08
C GLU A 48 3.93 45.71 3.24
N GLY A 49 4.43 46.94 3.38
CA GLY A 49 3.62 48.12 3.57
C GLY A 49 2.89 48.15 4.91
N LEU A 50 3.44 47.59 5.96
CA LEU A 50 2.80 47.48 7.29
C LEU A 50 2.43 48.82 7.95
N ASP A 51 3.07 49.92 7.54
CA ASP A 51 2.82 51.24 8.08
C ASP A 51 1.46 51.81 7.64
N ASN A 52 0.86 51.27 6.59
CA ASN A 52 -0.40 51.73 6.07
C ASN A 52 -1.32 50.55 5.66
N PRO A 53 -2.42 50.30 6.37
CA PRO A 53 -3.37 49.21 6.07
C PRO A 53 -3.92 49.22 4.64
N GLU A 54 -4.03 50.38 4.00
CA GLU A 54 -4.57 50.52 2.63
C GLU A 54 -3.56 50.00 1.59
N THR A 55 -2.24 50.22 1.84
CA THR A 55 -1.14 49.81 0.95
C THR A 55 -0.48 48.50 1.37
N GLN A 56 -0.82 47.97 2.54
CA GLN A 56 -0.30 46.72 3.01
C GLN A 56 -0.68 45.58 2.05
N TYR A 57 0.28 44.73 1.69
CA TYR A 57 0.01 43.55 0.86
C TYR A 57 0.83 42.33 1.31
N TRP A 58 0.33 41.16 0.99
CA TRP A 58 1.01 39.90 1.24
C TRP A 58 2.17 39.71 0.24
N ALA A 59 3.37 39.51 0.78
CA ALA A 59 4.57 39.32 -0.02
C ALA A 59 4.63 37.90 -0.60
N SER A 60 3.78 37.63 -1.59
CA SER A 60 3.68 36.35 -2.27
C SER A 60 4.68 36.24 -3.42
N GLN A 61 5.09 35.01 -3.69
CA GLN A 61 5.72 34.60 -4.94
C GLN A 61 4.65 34.08 -5.90
N LYS A 62 4.99 34.00 -7.18
CA LYS A 62 4.11 33.48 -8.22
C LYS A 62 4.84 32.48 -9.08
N VAL A 63 4.19 31.36 -9.41
CA VAL A 63 4.67 30.36 -10.38
C VAL A 63 3.52 29.97 -11.32
N GLU A 64 3.81 29.78 -12.60
CA GLU A 64 2.91 29.20 -13.55
C GLU A 64 2.93 27.68 -13.42
N MET A 65 1.76 27.08 -13.20
CA MET A 65 1.60 25.64 -13.09
C MET A 65 1.66 25.00 -14.49
N LYS A 66 2.34 23.88 -14.60
CA LYS A 66 2.44 23.12 -15.86
C LYS A 66 1.36 22.05 -15.92
N LYS A 67 0.79 21.84 -17.10
CA LYS A 67 -0.04 20.66 -17.32
C LYS A 67 0.84 19.42 -17.15
N TYR A 68 0.56 18.66 -16.11
CA TYR A 68 1.31 17.48 -15.70
C TYR A 68 0.83 16.24 -16.45
N LEU A 69 -0.49 15.99 -16.44
CA LEU A 69 -1.11 14.88 -17.16
C LEU A 69 -2.58 15.18 -17.51
N SER A 70 -3.15 14.31 -18.34
CA SER A 70 -4.58 14.36 -18.69
C SER A 70 -5.18 12.95 -18.64
N THR A 71 -6.43 12.90 -18.17
CA THR A 71 -7.29 11.72 -18.30
C THR A 71 -8.24 11.89 -19.49
N ASN A 72 -9.24 11.04 -19.63
CA ASN A 72 -10.29 11.21 -20.64
C ASN A 72 -11.21 12.41 -20.38
N ILE A 73 -11.34 12.87 -19.13
CA ILE A 73 -12.28 13.93 -18.70
C ILE A 73 -11.60 15.13 -18.04
N SER A 74 -10.40 15.01 -17.50
CA SER A 74 -9.74 16.04 -16.71
C SER A 74 -8.32 16.34 -17.20
N ASP A 75 -7.88 17.59 -16.99
CA ASP A 75 -6.49 18.02 -17.03
C ASP A 75 -6.01 18.30 -15.61
N TYR A 76 -4.76 17.95 -15.33
CA TYR A 76 -4.09 18.19 -14.04
C TYR A 76 -2.88 19.08 -14.25
N PHE A 77 -2.84 20.15 -13.46
CA PHE A 77 -1.74 21.10 -13.41
C PHE A 77 -0.95 20.89 -12.14
N GLU A 78 0.39 20.98 -12.22
CA GLU A 78 1.27 20.80 -11.08
C GLU A 78 2.31 21.92 -11.04
N ALA A 79 2.66 22.37 -9.81
CA ALA A 79 3.80 23.20 -9.53
C ALA A 79 4.58 22.63 -8.34
N GLU A 80 5.90 22.71 -8.42
CA GLU A 80 6.81 22.48 -7.31
C GLU A 80 7.20 23.85 -6.70
N ILE A 81 7.05 23.97 -5.40
CA ILE A 81 7.37 25.20 -4.66
C ILE A 81 8.30 24.92 -3.48
N THR A 82 9.19 25.88 -3.17
CA THR A 82 10.05 25.83 -1.99
C THR A 82 9.36 26.47 -0.80
N VAL A 83 9.31 25.79 0.32
CA VAL A 83 8.68 26.25 1.57
C VAL A 83 9.73 26.40 2.66
N ALA A 84 10.51 27.47 2.57
CA ALA A 84 11.66 27.73 3.47
C ALA A 84 11.25 27.94 4.94
N THR A 85 10.02 28.46 5.18
CA THR A 85 9.50 28.78 6.52
C THR A 85 8.71 27.66 7.16
N LYS A 86 8.70 26.46 6.52
CA LYS A 86 7.95 25.25 6.97
C LYS A 86 6.45 25.46 7.14
N ARG A 87 5.86 26.44 6.47
CA ARG A 87 4.43 26.70 6.35
C ARG A 87 4.21 27.55 5.13
N VAL A 88 3.06 27.47 4.50
CA VAL A 88 2.74 28.23 3.31
C VAL A 88 1.25 28.48 3.20
N ASP A 89 0.89 29.74 2.87
CA ASP A 89 -0.42 30.07 2.32
C ASP A 89 -0.32 30.12 0.79
N TYR A 90 -1.35 29.70 0.09
CA TYR A 90 -1.38 29.71 -1.36
C TYR A 90 -2.81 29.84 -1.90
N LEU A 91 -2.93 30.31 -3.13
CA LEU A 91 -4.18 30.42 -3.87
C LEU A 91 -3.91 30.34 -5.37
N PHE A 92 -4.93 30.08 -6.15
CA PHE A 92 -4.85 29.92 -7.59
C PHE A 92 -5.51 31.08 -8.31
N VAL A 93 -4.87 31.54 -9.39
CA VAL A 93 -5.51 32.40 -10.39
C VAL A 93 -5.61 31.59 -11.67
N ILE A 94 -6.84 31.36 -12.15
CA ILE A 94 -7.14 30.45 -13.24
C ILE A 94 -7.73 31.25 -14.40
N THR A 95 -7.19 31.06 -15.59
CA THR A 95 -7.71 31.67 -16.82
C THR A 95 -8.24 30.57 -17.73
N GLY A 96 -9.51 30.64 -18.07
CA GLY A 96 -10.18 29.74 -19.00
C GLY A 96 -9.85 30.05 -20.47
N LEU A 97 -10.07 29.08 -21.35
CA LEU A 97 -9.94 29.27 -22.81
C LEU A 97 -10.95 30.31 -23.35
N ASP A 98 -12.02 30.57 -22.64
CA ASP A 98 -13.01 31.63 -22.94
C ASP A 98 -12.58 33.02 -22.47
N GLY A 99 -11.39 33.15 -21.87
CA GLY A 99 -10.85 34.37 -21.32
C GLY A 99 -11.40 34.75 -19.94
N GLU A 100 -12.31 33.96 -19.36
CA GLU A 100 -12.77 34.15 -17.98
C GLU A 100 -11.61 33.96 -17.00
N LYS A 101 -11.47 34.84 -16.00
CA LYS A 101 -10.41 34.77 -15.00
C LYS A 101 -11.00 34.76 -13.59
N VAL A 102 -10.58 33.81 -12.77
CA VAL A 102 -11.06 33.61 -11.40
C VAL A 102 -9.93 33.45 -10.40
N VAL A 103 -10.19 33.77 -9.15
CA VAL A 103 -9.34 33.41 -8.00
C VAL A 103 -10.01 32.24 -7.26
N TYR A 104 -9.26 31.16 -7.07
CA TYR A 104 -9.71 29.97 -6.33
C TYR A 104 -8.97 29.86 -5.00
N THR A 105 -9.73 29.79 -3.92
CA THR A 105 -9.26 29.79 -2.52
C THR A 105 -9.99 28.73 -1.72
N ASP A 106 -9.62 28.51 -0.48
CA ASP A 106 -10.28 27.59 0.46
C ASP A 106 -11.75 27.97 0.74
N GLN A 107 -12.11 29.25 0.52
CA GLN A 107 -13.49 29.74 0.68
C GLN A 107 -14.31 29.70 -0.62
N GLY A 108 -13.75 29.20 -1.72
CA GLY A 108 -14.43 29.06 -3.00
C GLY A 108 -13.78 29.84 -4.15
N MET A 109 -14.56 30.06 -5.21
CA MET A 109 -14.14 30.78 -6.41
C MET A 109 -14.81 32.14 -6.50
N PHE A 110 -14.01 33.13 -6.88
CA PHE A 110 -14.39 34.51 -7.02
C PHE A 110 -13.95 35.01 -8.39
N ASP A 111 -14.70 35.96 -8.94
CA ASP A 111 -14.20 36.69 -10.12
C ASP A 111 -12.89 37.38 -9.78
N TYR A 112 -11.98 37.45 -10.77
CA TYR A 112 -10.64 37.98 -10.54
C TYR A 112 -10.71 39.43 -10.02
N ASP A 113 -10.13 39.63 -8.86
CA ASP A 113 -9.79 40.92 -8.28
C ASP A 113 -8.37 40.80 -7.66
N GLU A 114 -7.49 41.70 -8.03
CA GLU A 114 -6.12 41.73 -7.53
C GLU A 114 -6.04 41.84 -6.00
N SER A 115 -7.01 42.49 -5.38
CA SER A 115 -7.08 42.60 -3.93
C SER A 115 -7.27 41.26 -3.22
N LEU A 116 -7.95 40.29 -3.85
CA LEU A 116 -8.07 38.92 -3.30
C LEU A 116 -6.72 38.22 -3.19
N VAL A 117 -5.83 38.49 -4.15
CA VAL A 117 -4.46 37.94 -4.16
C VAL A 117 -3.58 38.70 -3.17
N THR A 118 -3.56 40.04 -3.27
CA THR A 118 -2.67 40.87 -2.45
C THR A 118 -3.05 40.87 -0.96
N LYS A 119 -4.30 40.63 -0.63
CA LYS A 119 -4.78 40.46 0.75
C LYS A 119 -4.88 38.99 1.16
N LYS A 120 -4.46 38.03 0.29
CA LYS A 120 -4.56 36.57 0.46
C LYS A 120 -5.90 36.09 1.01
N TYR A 121 -6.98 36.58 0.44
CA TYR A 121 -8.33 36.31 0.92
C TYR A 121 -8.65 34.79 0.84
N GLY A 122 -8.96 34.19 2.00
CA GLY A 122 -9.32 32.79 2.07
C GLY A 122 -8.26 31.81 1.52
N ALA A 123 -6.98 32.15 1.54
CA ALA A 123 -5.94 31.31 0.99
C ALA A 123 -5.95 29.88 1.62
N PHE A 124 -5.65 28.88 0.80
CA PHE A 124 -5.33 27.52 1.30
C PHE A 124 -4.07 27.58 2.15
N ARG A 125 -3.92 26.64 3.06
CA ARG A 125 -2.76 26.57 3.95
C ARG A 125 -2.22 25.17 4.07
N LEU A 126 -0.88 25.04 3.93
CA LEU A 126 -0.13 23.98 4.57
C LEU A 126 0.37 24.50 5.93
N PRO A 127 -0.06 23.90 7.05
CA PRO A 127 0.35 24.34 8.39
C PRO A 127 1.86 24.12 8.60
N TYR A 128 2.36 24.52 9.77
CA TYR A 128 3.75 24.30 10.11
C TYR A 128 4.06 22.81 10.17
N PHE A 129 5.06 22.36 9.41
CA PHE A 129 5.42 20.97 9.27
C PHE A 129 6.84 20.65 9.77
N HIS A 130 7.04 19.41 10.13
CA HIS A 130 8.32 18.79 10.43
C HIS A 130 8.68 17.76 9.35
N GLU A 131 9.93 17.32 9.35
CA GLU A 131 10.36 16.24 8.43
C GLU A 131 9.66 14.89 8.74
N SER A 132 9.16 14.71 9.97
CA SER A 132 8.33 13.57 10.36
C SER A 132 6.97 13.52 9.66
N ASP A 133 6.47 14.67 9.19
CA ASP A 133 5.15 14.75 8.55
C ASP A 133 5.23 14.41 7.04
N ARG A 134 6.45 14.22 6.54
CA ARG A 134 6.67 13.84 5.14
C ARG A 134 6.54 12.33 4.99
N PHE A 135 5.72 11.90 4.02
CA PHE A 135 5.69 10.50 3.60
C PHE A 135 7.09 10.03 3.18
N LYS A 136 7.49 8.84 3.67
CA LYS A 136 8.78 8.23 3.35
C LYS A 136 8.58 6.75 3.08
N ALA A 137 9.12 6.29 1.95
CA ALA A 137 9.42 4.90 1.72
C ALA A 137 10.94 4.72 1.77
N PRO A 138 11.46 3.53 2.09
CA PRO A 138 12.89 3.27 2.05
C PRO A 138 13.46 3.53 0.66
N GLU A 139 14.60 4.23 0.59
CA GLU A 139 15.19 4.63 -0.71
C GLU A 139 15.62 3.42 -1.56
N TRP A 140 16.03 2.33 -0.91
CA TRP A 140 16.45 1.09 -1.59
C TRP A 140 15.34 0.45 -2.41
N VAL A 141 14.07 0.66 -2.07
CA VAL A 141 12.91 0.10 -2.78
C VAL A 141 12.84 0.59 -4.24
N LYS A 142 13.29 1.83 -4.49
CA LYS A 142 13.26 2.44 -5.85
C LYS A 142 14.13 1.70 -6.87
N GLU A 143 15.12 0.94 -6.39
CA GLU A 143 16.07 0.20 -7.23
C GLU A 143 15.86 -1.32 -7.11
N THR A 144 14.77 -1.76 -6.45
CA THR A 144 14.51 -3.16 -6.21
C THR A 144 13.61 -3.76 -7.29
N VAL A 145 14.07 -4.85 -7.88
CA VAL A 145 13.30 -5.72 -8.76
C VAL A 145 12.88 -6.95 -7.97
N TRP A 146 11.59 -7.00 -7.66
CA TRP A 146 11.01 -8.08 -6.86
C TRP A 146 10.70 -9.31 -7.70
N TYR A 147 10.95 -10.49 -7.14
CA TYR A 147 10.52 -11.77 -7.67
C TYR A 147 9.67 -12.47 -6.63
N GLN A 148 8.40 -12.71 -6.96
CA GLN A 148 7.50 -13.47 -6.09
C GLN A 148 7.80 -14.95 -6.17
N ILE A 149 7.99 -15.60 -5.02
CA ILE A 149 8.18 -17.04 -4.91
C ILE A 149 6.99 -17.64 -4.15
N PHE A 150 6.31 -18.58 -4.80
CA PHE A 150 5.43 -19.54 -4.16
C PHE A 150 6.32 -20.77 -3.86
N PRO A 151 6.80 -20.95 -2.59
CA PRO A 151 7.88 -21.91 -2.32
C PRO A 151 7.57 -23.31 -2.79
N GLU A 152 6.39 -23.80 -2.51
CA GLU A 152 5.91 -25.13 -2.87
C GLU A 152 6.00 -25.42 -4.39
N ARG A 153 5.95 -24.38 -5.22
CA ARG A 153 5.96 -24.45 -6.69
C ARG A 153 7.27 -23.99 -7.33
N PHE A 154 8.29 -23.65 -6.55
CA PHE A 154 9.52 -23.06 -7.07
C PHE A 154 10.57 -24.12 -7.39
N ALA A 155 11.13 -24.77 -6.38
CA ALA A 155 12.15 -25.82 -6.54
C ALA A 155 12.18 -26.71 -5.31
N ASN A 156 12.25 -28.03 -5.51
CA ASN A 156 12.42 -29.01 -4.46
C ASN A 156 13.92 -29.22 -4.21
N GLY A 157 14.42 -28.79 -3.07
CA GLY A 157 15.82 -28.91 -2.66
C GLY A 157 16.06 -30.07 -1.68
N ASP A 158 15.05 -30.49 -0.92
CA ASP A 158 15.11 -31.57 0.04
C ASP A 158 13.89 -32.49 -0.03
N THR A 159 13.95 -33.54 -0.80
CA THR A 159 12.85 -34.51 -0.96
C THR A 159 12.47 -35.26 0.32
N SER A 160 13.25 -35.13 1.40
CA SER A 160 12.92 -35.79 2.67
C SER A 160 11.79 -35.09 3.45
N ASN A 161 11.48 -33.84 3.11
CA ASN A 161 10.38 -33.06 3.70
C ASN A 161 9.11 -33.06 2.85
N ASP A 162 9.09 -33.76 1.70
CA ASP A 162 7.96 -33.82 0.79
C ASP A 162 6.70 -34.35 1.49
N PRO A 163 5.54 -33.65 1.35
CA PRO A 163 4.26 -34.18 1.76
C PRO A 163 3.89 -35.49 1.03
N GLU A 164 3.04 -36.31 1.65
CA GLU A 164 2.54 -37.50 0.98
C GLU A 164 1.72 -37.10 -0.26
N GLY A 165 2.03 -37.74 -1.39
CA GLY A 165 1.36 -37.46 -2.68
C GLY A 165 2.01 -36.35 -3.50
N THR A 166 3.20 -35.85 -3.11
CA THR A 166 3.98 -34.90 -3.89
C THR A 166 4.18 -35.40 -5.33
N LYS A 167 3.85 -34.54 -6.29
CA LYS A 167 3.95 -34.81 -7.74
C LYS A 167 5.32 -34.34 -8.26
N ALA A 168 5.85 -35.09 -9.23
CA ALA A 168 6.99 -34.58 -10.00
C ALA A 168 6.55 -33.40 -10.88
N TRP A 169 7.39 -32.38 -10.96
CA TRP A 169 7.15 -31.25 -11.86
C TRP A 169 7.13 -31.70 -13.33
N ASN A 170 6.05 -31.40 -14.02
CA ASN A 170 5.90 -31.65 -15.45
C ASN A 170 5.29 -30.42 -16.13
N PRO A 171 6.01 -29.73 -17.04
CA PRO A 171 5.51 -28.52 -17.70
C PRO A 171 4.31 -28.74 -18.63
N GLN A 172 3.92 -29.99 -18.86
CA GLN A 172 2.74 -30.36 -19.67
C GLN A 172 1.47 -30.53 -18.80
N ASP A 173 1.63 -30.60 -17.48
CA ASP A 173 0.49 -30.77 -16.58
C ASP A 173 -0.22 -29.43 -16.33
N VAL A 174 -1.51 -29.51 -16.06
CA VAL A 174 -2.27 -28.39 -15.51
C VAL A 174 -2.32 -28.60 -14.01
N PRO A 175 -1.61 -27.81 -13.20
CA PRO A 175 -1.59 -27.99 -11.75
C PRO A 175 -3.01 -27.76 -11.16
N ASP A 176 -3.45 -28.67 -10.32
CA ASP A 176 -4.58 -28.41 -9.44
C ASP A 176 -4.15 -27.51 -8.27
N ARG A 177 -5.10 -26.73 -7.73
CA ARG A 177 -4.79 -25.82 -6.63
C ARG A 177 -4.43 -26.54 -5.32
N GLN A 178 -4.79 -27.82 -5.18
CA GLN A 178 -4.43 -28.66 -4.04
C GLN A 178 -3.19 -29.53 -4.25
N ASP A 179 -2.58 -29.47 -5.43
CA ASP A 179 -1.40 -30.27 -5.75
C ASP A 179 -0.15 -29.77 -5.01
N PHE A 180 0.67 -30.72 -4.56
CA PHE A 180 2.00 -30.47 -4.00
C PHE A 180 3.08 -30.94 -4.97
N TYR A 181 4.16 -30.12 -5.11
CA TYR A 181 5.32 -30.39 -5.95
C TYR A 181 6.63 -30.41 -5.14
N GLY A 182 6.55 -30.18 -3.83
CA GLY A 182 7.67 -30.33 -2.90
C GLY A 182 8.70 -29.21 -2.93
N GLY A 183 8.37 -28.04 -3.50
CA GLY A 183 9.25 -26.89 -3.43
C GLY A 183 9.44 -26.41 -1.99
N ASP A 184 10.67 -25.97 -1.64
CA ASP A 184 11.08 -25.65 -0.29
C ASP A 184 12.14 -24.52 -0.21
N LEU A 185 12.56 -24.14 1.00
CA LEU A 185 13.56 -23.09 1.21
C LEU A 185 14.95 -23.51 0.75
N GLN A 186 15.29 -24.82 0.79
CA GLN A 186 16.56 -25.30 0.26
C GLN A 186 16.61 -25.12 -1.25
N GLY A 187 15.51 -25.43 -1.96
CA GLY A 187 15.41 -25.20 -3.39
C GLY A 187 15.55 -23.73 -3.78
N VAL A 188 15.06 -22.81 -2.93
CA VAL A 188 15.28 -21.38 -3.14
C VAL A 188 16.75 -21.01 -2.95
N ILE A 189 17.42 -21.52 -1.91
CA ILE A 189 18.85 -21.29 -1.68
C ILE A 189 19.67 -21.77 -2.88
N ASP A 190 19.39 -22.96 -3.40
CA ASP A 190 20.09 -23.57 -4.52
C ASP A 190 19.94 -22.75 -5.83
N HIS A 191 18.91 -21.91 -5.93
CA HIS A 191 18.61 -21.09 -7.12
C HIS A 191 18.82 -19.60 -6.93
N LEU A 192 19.43 -19.12 -5.83
CA LEU A 192 19.72 -17.70 -5.62
C LEU A 192 20.61 -17.11 -6.72
N GLU A 193 21.55 -17.90 -7.27
CA GLU A 193 22.40 -17.46 -8.38
C GLU A 193 21.57 -17.16 -9.63
N HIS A 194 20.62 -18.03 -9.96
CA HIS A 194 19.69 -17.81 -11.07
C HIS A 194 18.91 -16.50 -10.93
N LEU A 195 18.43 -16.17 -9.72
CA LEU A 195 17.72 -14.92 -9.45
C LEU A 195 18.65 -13.71 -9.64
N THR A 196 19.90 -13.83 -9.19
CA THR A 196 20.92 -12.78 -9.40
C THR A 196 21.21 -12.57 -10.89
N GLU A 197 21.36 -13.64 -11.67
CA GLU A 197 21.57 -13.57 -13.12
C GLU A 197 20.40 -12.92 -13.87
N LEU A 198 19.17 -13.07 -13.37
CA LEU A 198 17.99 -12.37 -13.88
C LEU A 198 17.96 -10.86 -13.52
N GLY A 199 18.85 -10.41 -12.63
CA GLY A 199 18.86 -9.03 -12.14
C GLY A 199 17.86 -8.78 -11.01
N VAL A 200 17.35 -9.84 -10.37
CA VAL A 200 16.48 -9.77 -9.18
C VAL A 200 17.32 -9.40 -7.97
N ASN A 201 16.85 -8.42 -7.20
CA ASN A 201 17.48 -7.99 -5.95
C ASN A 201 16.47 -7.85 -4.79
N GLY A 202 15.28 -8.40 -4.95
CA GLY A 202 14.28 -8.58 -3.89
C GLY A 202 13.47 -9.85 -4.11
N ILE A 203 13.28 -10.64 -3.06
CA ILE A 203 12.42 -11.83 -3.07
C ILE A 203 11.23 -11.58 -2.16
N TYR A 204 10.04 -11.78 -2.70
CA TYR A 204 8.80 -11.83 -1.93
C TYR A 204 8.30 -13.27 -1.85
N PHE A 205 8.21 -13.81 -0.65
CA PHE A 205 7.63 -15.12 -0.39
C PHE A 205 6.13 -15.00 -0.14
N THR A 206 5.31 -15.81 -0.84
CA THR A 206 3.98 -16.15 -0.32
C THR A 206 4.15 -16.83 1.04
N PRO A 207 3.09 -16.99 1.88
CA PRO A 207 3.29 -17.42 3.26
C PRO A 207 4.14 -18.68 3.39
N ILE A 208 5.03 -18.68 4.40
CA ILE A 208 5.95 -19.81 4.70
C ILE A 208 5.68 -20.44 6.06
N PHE A 209 4.71 -19.91 6.80
CA PHE A 209 4.39 -20.37 8.15
C PHE A 209 3.60 -21.68 8.13
N GLN A 210 3.60 -22.38 9.28
CA GLN A 210 2.89 -23.64 9.42
C GLN A 210 1.43 -23.49 9.03
N ALA A 211 0.95 -24.31 8.10
CA ALA A 211 -0.41 -24.31 7.59
C ALA A 211 -0.74 -25.64 6.91
N PHE A 212 -2.03 -25.92 6.75
CA PHE A 212 -2.52 -27.15 6.12
C PHE A 212 -2.34 -27.11 4.59
N SER A 213 -2.72 -26.03 3.95
CA SER A 213 -2.70 -25.90 2.48
C SER A 213 -1.28 -25.81 1.90
N ASN A 214 -1.17 -25.97 0.58
CA ASN A 214 0.08 -25.71 -0.15
C ASN A 214 0.41 -24.22 -0.24
N HIS A 215 -0.58 -23.35 -0.21
CA HIS A 215 -0.41 -21.88 -0.31
C HIS A 215 -0.15 -21.17 1.03
N LYS A 216 -0.42 -21.83 2.16
CA LYS A 216 -0.16 -21.37 3.54
C LYS A 216 -0.91 -20.10 3.99
N TYR A 217 -1.86 -19.58 3.23
CA TYR A 217 -2.71 -18.47 3.68
C TYR A 217 -3.65 -18.85 4.82
N ASP A 218 -3.91 -20.15 5.05
CA ASP A 218 -4.58 -20.72 6.21
C ASP A 218 -3.60 -20.99 7.36
N THR A 219 -2.82 -19.98 7.76
CA THR A 219 -1.75 -20.10 8.76
C THR A 219 -2.26 -20.68 10.08
N GLU A 220 -1.60 -21.72 10.59
CA GLU A 220 -1.88 -22.32 11.90
C GLU A 220 -1.05 -21.70 13.02
N ASP A 221 0.24 -21.48 12.75
CA ASP A 221 1.18 -20.87 13.70
C ASP A 221 2.14 -19.92 12.98
N TYR A 222 1.99 -18.63 13.24
CA TYR A 222 2.85 -17.58 12.65
C TYR A 222 4.28 -17.57 13.20
N MET A 223 4.55 -18.31 14.27
CA MET A 223 5.88 -18.37 14.90
C MET A 223 6.71 -19.54 14.41
N GLU A 224 6.14 -20.46 13.61
CA GLU A 224 6.80 -21.64 13.07
C GLU A 224 6.82 -21.65 11.55
N ILE A 225 7.92 -22.09 10.95
CA ILE A 225 8.01 -22.39 9.52
C ILE A 225 7.34 -23.73 9.27
N ASP A 226 6.62 -23.83 8.14
CA ASP A 226 6.04 -25.11 7.74
C ASP A 226 7.13 -26.16 7.49
N LYS A 227 6.95 -27.34 8.05
CA LYS A 227 7.94 -28.44 8.00
C LYS A 227 8.30 -28.88 6.58
N GLN A 228 7.37 -28.74 5.64
CA GLN A 228 7.65 -29.04 4.23
C GLN A 228 8.57 -28.02 3.56
N PHE A 229 8.74 -26.84 4.17
CA PHE A 229 9.67 -25.81 3.67
C PHE A 229 11.03 -25.88 4.38
N GLY A 230 11.14 -26.60 5.49
CA GLY A 230 12.34 -26.69 6.32
C GLY A 230 12.11 -26.16 7.74
N ASP A 231 13.12 -25.46 8.26
CA ASP A 231 13.09 -24.93 9.62
C ASP A 231 13.65 -23.50 9.71
N LYS A 232 13.63 -22.94 10.92
CA LYS A 232 14.10 -21.58 11.20
C LYS A 232 15.58 -21.38 10.92
N GLU A 233 16.43 -22.40 11.14
CA GLU A 233 17.87 -22.32 10.87
C GLU A 233 18.14 -22.29 9.36
N LEU A 234 17.38 -23.06 8.60
CA LEU A 234 17.43 -23.02 7.13
C LEU A 234 16.97 -21.64 6.61
N PHE A 235 15.88 -21.10 7.14
CA PHE A 235 15.41 -19.75 6.76
C PHE A 235 16.43 -18.66 7.11
N LYS A 236 17.07 -18.75 8.28
CA LYS A 236 18.16 -17.84 8.66
C LYS A 236 19.33 -17.92 7.69
N THR A 237 19.64 -19.12 7.22
CA THR A 237 20.66 -19.35 6.19
C THR A 237 20.25 -18.71 4.86
N LEU A 238 19.01 -18.90 4.45
CA LEU A 238 18.47 -18.30 3.21
C LEU A 238 18.57 -16.77 3.24
N VAL A 239 18.12 -16.11 4.32
CA VAL A 239 18.19 -14.64 4.43
C VAL A 239 19.65 -14.17 4.35
N LYS A 240 20.56 -14.83 5.06
CA LYS A 240 22.00 -14.52 5.02
C LYS A 240 22.57 -14.66 3.62
N GLU A 241 22.26 -15.74 2.90
CA GLU A 241 22.75 -15.98 1.54
C GLU A 241 22.13 -15.01 0.52
N ALA A 242 20.87 -14.64 0.70
CA ALA A 242 20.20 -13.60 -0.10
C ALA A 242 20.89 -12.25 0.11
N HIS A 243 21.08 -11.81 1.36
CA HIS A 243 21.77 -10.55 1.68
C HIS A 243 23.21 -10.52 1.16
N ALA A 244 23.94 -11.63 1.21
CA ALA A 244 25.29 -11.71 0.64
C ALA A 244 25.35 -11.45 -0.87
N ARG A 245 24.21 -11.60 -1.57
CA ARG A 245 24.03 -11.33 -3.00
C ARG A 245 23.33 -9.99 -3.28
N GLY A 246 23.05 -9.21 -2.22
CA GLY A 246 22.32 -7.96 -2.33
C GLY A 246 20.81 -8.11 -2.57
N ILE A 247 20.27 -9.29 -2.30
CA ILE A 247 18.83 -9.61 -2.44
C ILE A 247 18.12 -9.32 -1.12
N LYS A 248 17.08 -8.49 -1.15
CA LYS A 248 16.18 -8.20 -0.04
C LYS A 248 15.14 -9.30 0.14
N VAL A 249 14.66 -9.52 1.37
CA VAL A 249 13.69 -10.58 1.69
C VAL A 249 12.42 -9.99 2.27
N MET A 250 11.29 -10.27 1.65
CA MET A 250 9.93 -9.89 2.08
C MET A 250 9.12 -11.15 2.39
N LEU A 251 8.49 -11.16 3.56
CA LEU A 251 7.52 -12.19 3.96
C LEU A 251 6.08 -11.68 3.84
N ASP A 252 5.15 -12.62 3.84
CA ASP A 252 3.71 -12.37 3.80
C ASP A 252 3.11 -12.41 5.22
N ALA A 253 2.42 -11.34 5.62
CA ALA A 253 1.74 -11.22 6.90
C ALA A 253 0.23 -11.42 6.71
N VAL A 254 -0.26 -12.62 6.99
CA VAL A 254 -1.68 -12.99 6.88
C VAL A 254 -2.37 -12.68 8.21
N PHE A 255 -2.62 -11.40 8.51
CA PHE A 255 -3.11 -10.96 9.81
C PHE A 255 -4.62 -10.67 9.87
N ASN A 256 -5.30 -10.76 8.72
CA ASN A 256 -6.75 -10.66 8.67
C ASN A 256 -7.47 -11.89 9.26
N HIS A 257 -6.88 -13.08 9.10
CA HIS A 257 -7.46 -14.36 9.48
C HIS A 257 -6.38 -15.35 9.91
N ILE A 258 -6.78 -16.47 10.45
CA ILE A 258 -5.91 -17.60 10.81
C ILE A 258 -6.54 -18.88 10.26
N GLY A 259 -5.77 -19.96 10.11
CA GLY A 259 -6.30 -21.24 9.70
C GLY A 259 -7.25 -21.86 10.74
N ASP A 260 -8.27 -22.58 10.29
CA ASP A 260 -9.22 -23.25 11.18
C ASP A 260 -8.61 -24.40 11.98
N THR A 261 -7.46 -24.91 11.53
CA THR A 261 -6.66 -25.92 12.26
C THR A 261 -5.76 -25.33 13.35
N SER A 262 -5.69 -24.01 13.48
CA SER A 262 -4.94 -23.32 14.53
C SER A 262 -5.43 -23.70 15.94
N ALA A 263 -4.50 -23.76 16.88
CA ALA A 263 -4.82 -24.10 18.27
C ALA A 263 -5.88 -23.18 18.90
N GLN A 264 -5.86 -21.90 18.52
CA GLN A 264 -6.79 -20.88 19.01
C GLN A 264 -8.23 -21.16 18.53
N TRP A 265 -8.38 -21.38 17.22
CA TRP A 265 -9.70 -21.67 16.65
C TRP A 265 -10.23 -23.03 17.08
N GLN A 266 -9.38 -24.06 17.18
CA GLN A 266 -9.76 -25.37 17.68
C GLN A 266 -10.27 -25.32 19.14
N ASP A 267 -9.70 -24.44 19.96
CA ASP A 267 -10.22 -24.20 21.32
C ASP A 267 -11.61 -23.53 21.28
N VAL A 268 -11.84 -22.59 20.34
CA VAL A 268 -13.16 -21.97 20.12
C VAL A 268 -14.18 -23.00 19.68
N LEU A 269 -13.88 -23.84 18.71
CA LEU A 269 -14.78 -24.90 18.25
C LEU A 269 -15.15 -25.89 19.37
N LYS A 270 -14.19 -26.22 20.24
CA LYS A 270 -14.38 -27.14 21.37
C LYS A 270 -15.16 -26.51 22.52
N ASN A 271 -14.83 -25.30 22.93
CA ASN A 271 -15.32 -24.66 24.15
C ASN A 271 -16.38 -23.59 23.88
N GLN A 272 -16.58 -23.23 22.62
CA GLN A 272 -17.55 -22.25 22.14
C GLN A 272 -17.38 -20.89 22.87
N GLU A 273 -18.45 -20.23 23.30
CA GLU A 273 -18.43 -18.95 24.03
C GLU A 273 -17.58 -18.94 25.31
N LYS A 274 -17.22 -20.13 25.83
CA LYS A 274 -16.39 -20.30 27.02
C LYS A 274 -14.90 -20.44 26.69
N SER A 275 -14.52 -20.44 25.44
CA SER A 275 -13.12 -20.43 25.03
C SER A 275 -12.43 -19.15 25.52
N LYS A 276 -11.21 -19.28 25.98
CA LYS A 276 -10.38 -18.11 26.29
C LYS A 276 -10.03 -17.28 25.04
N PHE A 277 -10.21 -17.85 23.87
CA PHE A 277 -9.99 -17.21 22.57
C PHE A 277 -11.28 -16.75 21.89
N ALA A 278 -12.45 -16.84 22.57
CA ALA A 278 -13.74 -16.47 21.97
C ALA A 278 -13.73 -15.05 21.38
N ASP A 279 -13.14 -14.09 22.10
CA ASP A 279 -13.05 -12.67 21.70
C ASP A 279 -11.90 -12.39 20.71
N TRP A 280 -11.10 -13.40 20.36
CA TRP A 280 -10.05 -13.29 19.34
C TRP A 280 -10.63 -13.24 17.92
N PHE A 281 -11.89 -13.68 17.76
CA PHE A 281 -12.56 -13.83 16.48
C PHE A 281 -13.86 -13.03 16.44
N HIS A 282 -14.33 -12.73 15.25
CA HIS A 282 -15.64 -12.14 15.03
C HIS A 282 -16.71 -13.25 14.93
N VAL A 283 -17.23 -13.69 16.07
CA VAL A 283 -18.32 -14.69 16.15
C VAL A 283 -19.64 -13.97 16.29
N ASN A 284 -20.51 -14.09 15.28
CA ASN A 284 -21.80 -13.40 15.19
C ASN A 284 -22.91 -14.06 16.02
N SER A 285 -22.83 -15.37 16.17
CA SER A 285 -23.74 -16.15 17.03
C SER A 285 -23.13 -17.50 17.42
N TRP A 286 -23.54 -18.01 18.56
CA TRP A 286 -23.11 -19.32 19.05
C TRP A 286 -24.15 -20.41 18.80
N PRO A 287 -23.80 -21.66 18.49
CA PRO A 287 -22.39 -22.14 18.39
C PRO A 287 -21.68 -21.62 17.14
N ALA A 288 -20.34 -21.48 17.22
CA ALA A 288 -19.49 -21.24 16.05
C ALA A 288 -19.57 -22.46 15.11
N THR A 289 -20.21 -22.28 13.96
CA THR A 289 -20.52 -23.36 13.00
C THR A 289 -20.76 -22.79 11.61
N TYR A 290 -20.82 -23.69 10.63
CA TYR A 290 -21.20 -23.37 9.24
C TYR A 290 -21.87 -24.59 8.59
N THR A 291 -22.50 -24.39 7.44
CA THR A 291 -23.03 -25.45 6.59
C THR A 291 -22.05 -25.71 5.44
N PRO A 292 -21.44 -26.91 5.36
CA PRO A 292 -20.56 -27.26 4.23
C PRO A 292 -21.32 -27.24 2.90
N THR A 293 -20.62 -26.88 1.83
CA THR A 293 -21.09 -26.99 0.44
C THR A 293 -20.32 -28.08 -0.32
N ASP A 294 -20.67 -28.30 -1.59
CA ASP A 294 -19.90 -29.21 -2.45
C ASP A 294 -18.49 -28.67 -2.77
N ASP A 295 -18.28 -27.35 -2.68
CA ASP A 295 -16.96 -26.73 -2.78
C ASP A 295 -16.38 -26.54 -1.38
N PHE A 296 -15.30 -27.22 -1.09
CA PHE A 296 -14.59 -27.17 0.20
C PHE A 296 -14.22 -25.72 0.64
N GLU A 297 -13.95 -24.85 -0.31
CA GLU A 297 -13.58 -23.46 -0.03
C GLU A 297 -14.77 -22.55 0.29
N ASN A 298 -16.00 -23.06 0.18
CA ASN A 298 -17.20 -22.26 0.40
C ASN A 298 -18.06 -22.85 1.52
N ALA A 299 -18.70 -21.96 2.27
CA ALA A 299 -19.66 -22.32 3.29
C ALA A 299 -20.93 -21.49 3.18
N GLU A 300 -22.03 -22.06 3.64
CA GLU A 300 -23.28 -21.35 3.90
C GLU A 300 -23.53 -21.24 5.40
N ASN A 301 -24.28 -20.20 5.78
CA ASN A 301 -24.72 -19.97 7.16
C ASN A 301 -23.60 -20.00 8.20
N ALA A 302 -22.41 -19.49 7.87
CA ALA A 302 -21.34 -19.31 8.84
C ALA A 302 -21.80 -18.35 9.95
N THR A 303 -21.59 -18.73 11.20
CA THR A 303 -21.94 -17.94 12.38
C THR A 303 -20.79 -17.05 12.87
N TYR A 304 -19.74 -16.96 12.11
CA TYR A 304 -18.52 -16.15 12.35
C TYR A 304 -18.04 -15.55 11.02
N ASP A 305 -17.31 -14.45 11.12
CA ASP A 305 -16.71 -13.81 9.96
C ASP A 305 -15.49 -14.59 9.48
N THR A 306 -15.27 -14.58 8.17
CA THR A 306 -14.19 -15.31 7.51
C THR A 306 -13.52 -14.44 6.47
N PHE A 307 -12.36 -14.87 5.96
CA PHE A 307 -11.88 -14.35 4.69
C PHE A 307 -12.81 -14.84 3.57
N ALA A 308 -13.36 -13.90 2.80
CA ALA A 308 -14.33 -14.17 1.73
C ALA A 308 -15.47 -15.12 2.22
N PHE A 309 -15.60 -16.28 1.60
CA PHE A 309 -16.65 -17.26 1.91
C PHE A 309 -16.10 -18.57 2.48
N THR A 310 -14.77 -18.64 2.73
CA THR A 310 -14.14 -19.88 3.18
C THR A 310 -14.26 -20.07 4.70
N PRO A 311 -14.84 -21.20 5.17
CA PRO A 311 -14.97 -21.44 6.59
C PRO A 311 -13.63 -21.74 7.28
N HIS A 312 -12.59 -22.03 6.48
CA HIS A 312 -11.27 -22.46 6.95
C HIS A 312 -10.33 -21.30 7.33
N MET A 313 -10.82 -20.06 7.17
CA MET A 313 -10.04 -18.84 7.46
C MET A 313 -10.86 -17.89 8.36
N PRO A 314 -11.12 -18.26 9.65
CA PRO A 314 -11.84 -17.41 10.58
C PRO A 314 -11.12 -16.08 10.81
N LYS A 315 -11.89 -14.98 10.75
CA LYS A 315 -11.38 -13.61 10.84
C LYS A 315 -10.95 -13.28 12.24
N LEU A 316 -9.72 -12.75 12.37
CA LEU A 316 -9.16 -12.27 13.63
C LEU A 316 -9.74 -10.90 14.01
N ASN A 317 -9.99 -10.70 15.29
CA ASN A 317 -10.40 -9.43 15.86
C ASN A 317 -9.16 -8.61 16.27
N THR A 318 -8.59 -7.86 15.34
CA THR A 318 -7.39 -7.04 15.57
C THR A 318 -7.62 -5.89 16.55
N ALA A 319 -8.87 -5.53 16.85
CA ALA A 319 -9.21 -4.59 17.91
C ALA A 319 -9.10 -5.20 19.34
N ASN A 320 -9.00 -6.53 19.45
CA ASN A 320 -8.74 -7.20 20.72
C ASN A 320 -7.28 -7.01 21.13
N PRO A 321 -7.00 -6.49 22.35
CA PRO A 321 -5.62 -6.21 22.78
C PRO A 321 -4.68 -7.42 22.82
N GLU A 322 -5.21 -8.63 23.04
CA GLU A 322 -4.40 -9.86 23.04
C GLU A 322 -4.02 -10.28 21.62
N VAL A 323 -4.96 -10.18 20.67
CA VAL A 323 -4.71 -10.43 19.25
C VAL A 323 -3.70 -9.41 18.72
N GLU A 324 -3.93 -8.13 18.99
CA GLU A 324 -3.01 -7.04 18.62
C GLU A 324 -1.59 -7.33 19.14
N ALA A 325 -1.45 -7.59 20.44
CA ALA A 325 -0.14 -7.86 21.04
C ALA A 325 0.53 -9.11 20.46
N TYR A 326 -0.24 -10.16 20.15
CA TYR A 326 0.27 -11.38 19.52
C TYR A 326 0.80 -11.11 18.12
N LEU A 327 0.02 -10.45 17.25
CA LEU A 327 0.42 -10.18 15.88
C LEU A 327 1.58 -9.19 15.78
N LEU A 328 1.61 -8.16 16.66
CA LEU A 328 2.76 -7.25 16.73
C LEU A 328 4.04 -7.96 17.19
N LYS A 329 3.91 -8.92 18.11
CA LYS A 329 5.05 -9.77 18.51
C LYS A 329 5.53 -10.65 17.34
N VAL A 330 4.64 -11.21 16.52
CA VAL A 330 5.00 -11.95 15.31
C VAL A 330 5.79 -11.06 14.37
N ALA A 331 5.31 -9.84 14.12
CA ALA A 331 5.96 -8.89 13.22
C ALA A 331 7.39 -8.56 13.68
N ASP A 332 7.57 -8.21 14.96
CA ASP A 332 8.88 -7.91 15.56
C ASP A 332 9.82 -9.12 15.51
N TYR A 333 9.31 -10.31 15.85
CA TYR A 333 10.10 -11.54 15.91
C TYR A 333 10.82 -11.86 14.60
N TRP A 334 10.11 -11.84 13.48
CA TRP A 334 10.70 -12.17 12.18
C TRP A 334 11.68 -11.10 11.70
N ILE A 335 11.46 -9.84 12.06
CA ILE A 335 12.41 -8.76 11.78
C ILE A 335 13.67 -8.91 12.63
N SER A 336 13.51 -9.05 13.94
CA SER A 336 14.62 -9.00 14.91
C SER A 336 15.49 -10.26 14.91
N GLU A 337 14.89 -11.45 14.71
CA GLU A 337 15.61 -12.74 14.76
C GLU A 337 16.14 -13.20 13.41
N PHE A 338 15.49 -12.79 12.31
CA PHE A 338 15.83 -13.28 10.96
C PHE A 338 16.27 -12.18 9.99
N ASP A 339 16.22 -10.92 10.41
CA ASP A 339 16.68 -9.77 9.63
C ASP A 339 15.97 -9.60 8.27
N ILE A 340 14.68 -9.95 8.17
CA ILE A 340 13.89 -9.69 6.97
C ILE A 340 13.83 -8.19 6.68
N ASP A 341 13.59 -7.80 5.41
CA ASP A 341 13.63 -6.40 4.96
C ASP A 341 12.24 -5.79 4.76
N ALA A 342 11.22 -6.63 4.62
CA ALA A 342 9.89 -6.18 4.31
C ALA A 342 8.79 -7.14 4.77
N TRP A 343 7.60 -6.58 4.98
CA TRP A 343 6.34 -7.30 5.07
C TRP A 343 5.42 -6.92 3.90
N ARG A 344 4.85 -7.92 3.24
CA ARG A 344 3.64 -7.76 2.43
C ARG A 344 2.46 -8.11 3.31
N LEU A 345 1.43 -7.28 3.32
CA LEU A 345 0.27 -7.41 4.19
C LEU A 345 -0.90 -7.95 3.38
N ASP A 346 -1.27 -9.20 3.65
CA ASP A 346 -2.40 -9.88 3.02
C ASP A 346 -3.72 -9.26 3.45
N VAL A 347 -4.63 -9.03 2.50
CA VAL A 347 -5.98 -8.48 2.74
C VAL A 347 -5.94 -7.24 3.65
N ALA A 348 -5.01 -6.33 3.38
CA ALA A 348 -4.67 -5.23 4.29
C ALA A 348 -5.82 -4.23 4.50
N ASP A 349 -6.76 -4.14 3.57
CA ASP A 349 -7.93 -3.27 3.63
C ASP A 349 -9.05 -3.81 4.53
N GLU A 350 -8.95 -5.06 4.99
CA GLU A 350 -9.89 -5.64 5.94
C GLU A 350 -9.39 -5.66 7.39
N VAL A 351 -8.25 -5.06 7.66
CA VAL A 351 -7.69 -4.86 9.01
C VAL A 351 -7.71 -3.38 9.35
N ASP A 352 -7.99 -3.04 10.60
CA ASP A 352 -8.23 -1.66 11.02
C ASP A 352 -6.96 -0.79 11.01
N HIS A 353 -7.15 0.51 10.70
CA HIS A 353 -6.08 1.51 10.66
C HIS A 353 -5.32 1.64 11.98
N THR A 354 -5.97 1.43 13.14
CA THR A 354 -5.32 1.56 14.44
C THR A 354 -4.26 0.48 14.64
N PHE A 355 -4.59 -0.75 14.22
CA PHE A 355 -3.64 -1.86 14.20
C PHE A 355 -2.46 -1.55 13.26
N TRP A 356 -2.72 -1.10 12.03
CA TRP A 356 -1.65 -0.83 11.06
C TRP A 356 -0.71 0.28 11.50
N LYS A 357 -1.17 1.31 12.20
CA LYS A 357 -0.31 2.35 12.78
C LYS A 357 0.63 1.80 13.85
N LYS A 358 0.13 0.89 14.69
CA LYS A 358 0.96 0.20 15.69
C LYS A 358 1.93 -0.78 15.04
N PHE A 359 1.48 -1.49 14.01
CA PHE A 359 2.32 -2.37 13.20
C PHE A 359 3.49 -1.58 12.58
N ARG A 360 3.21 -0.44 11.95
CA ARG A 360 4.25 0.45 11.41
C ARG A 360 5.24 0.85 12.48
N THR A 361 4.76 1.31 13.64
CA THR A 361 5.61 1.71 14.76
C THR A 361 6.49 0.56 15.24
N THR A 362 5.95 -0.66 15.30
CA THR A 362 6.69 -1.87 15.70
C THR A 362 7.80 -2.18 14.69
N CYS A 363 7.49 -2.17 13.40
CA CYS A 363 8.47 -2.43 12.34
C CYS A 363 9.59 -1.38 12.33
N ASP A 364 9.26 -0.10 12.42
CA ASP A 364 10.23 0.99 12.44
C ASP A 364 11.14 0.96 13.69
N ALA A 365 10.64 0.43 14.81
CA ALA A 365 11.45 0.22 16.02
C ALA A 365 12.38 -0.99 15.91
N ALA A 366 11.99 -2.03 15.17
CA ALA A 366 12.76 -3.25 15.01
C ALA A 366 13.89 -3.11 13.97
N LYS A 367 13.66 -2.37 12.87
CA LYS A 367 14.66 -2.20 11.81
C LYS A 367 14.47 -0.86 11.08
N ASP A 368 15.57 -0.10 10.99
CA ASP A 368 15.60 1.13 10.18
C ASP A 368 15.35 0.79 8.70
N ASP A 369 14.69 1.71 7.98
CA ASP A 369 14.38 1.58 6.56
C ASP A 369 13.63 0.29 6.19
N PHE A 370 12.76 -0.19 7.10
CA PHE A 370 11.91 -1.34 6.86
C PHE A 370 10.78 -1.03 5.87
N TYR A 371 10.51 -1.94 4.93
CA TYR A 371 9.49 -1.74 3.90
C TYR A 371 8.19 -2.45 4.25
N ILE A 372 7.06 -1.75 4.10
CA ILE A 372 5.72 -2.29 4.33
C ILE A 372 4.88 -2.10 3.07
N LEU A 373 4.49 -3.22 2.45
CA LEU A 373 3.70 -3.28 1.23
C LEU A 373 2.30 -3.80 1.54
N GLY A 374 1.27 -2.97 1.43
CA GLY A 374 -0.12 -3.39 1.64
C GLY A 374 -0.76 -4.00 0.38
N GLU A 375 -1.54 -5.06 0.54
CA GLU A 375 -2.45 -5.51 -0.51
C GLU A 375 -3.78 -4.77 -0.35
N VAL A 376 -4.06 -3.87 -1.29
CA VAL A 376 -5.32 -3.11 -1.37
C VAL A 376 -5.75 -3.08 -2.83
N TRP A 377 -6.94 -3.62 -3.12
CA TRP A 377 -7.43 -3.80 -4.50
C TRP A 377 -8.11 -2.56 -5.08
N HIS A 378 -8.35 -1.55 -4.26
CA HIS A 378 -9.04 -0.32 -4.62
C HIS A 378 -8.17 0.90 -4.28
N SER A 379 -8.76 2.11 -4.22
CA SER A 379 -8.02 3.32 -3.86
C SER A 379 -7.43 3.22 -2.44
N ALA A 380 -6.11 3.27 -2.35
CA ALA A 380 -5.35 3.01 -1.12
C ALA A 380 -4.77 4.27 -0.47
N GLN A 381 -5.11 5.47 -0.96
CA GLN A 381 -4.59 6.71 -0.39
C GLN A 381 -4.76 6.84 1.15
N PRO A 382 -5.86 6.35 1.78
CA PRO A 382 -6.00 6.41 3.24
C PRO A 382 -4.89 5.72 4.04
N TRP A 383 -4.26 4.67 3.49
CA TRP A 383 -3.16 3.95 4.14
C TRP A 383 -1.77 4.52 3.82
N LEU A 384 -1.69 5.48 2.88
CA LEU A 384 -0.45 6.03 2.35
C LEU A 384 -0.21 7.48 2.81
N VAL A 385 -0.59 7.78 4.04
CA VAL A 385 -0.40 9.10 4.65
C VAL A 385 0.86 9.22 5.50
N GLY A 386 1.63 8.13 5.64
CA GLY A 386 2.96 8.14 6.27
C GLY A 386 3.07 7.38 7.59
N ASP A 387 1.97 6.95 8.18
CA ASP A 387 1.91 6.28 9.48
C ASP A 387 1.44 4.81 9.41
N GLU A 388 1.23 4.28 8.19
CA GLU A 388 0.81 2.89 7.97
C GLU A 388 1.73 2.23 6.92
N PHE A 389 1.34 2.20 5.63
CA PHE A 389 2.12 1.49 4.61
C PHE A 389 3.16 2.39 3.94
N SER A 390 4.24 1.78 3.45
CA SER A 390 5.22 2.44 2.59
C SER A 390 4.76 2.48 1.13
N ALA A 391 3.97 1.48 0.71
CA ALA A 391 3.38 1.38 -0.62
C ALA A 391 2.23 0.36 -0.59
N VAL A 392 1.53 0.24 -1.73
CA VAL A 392 0.55 -0.82 -1.99
C VAL A 392 0.83 -1.51 -3.31
N MET A 393 0.36 -2.76 -3.46
CA MET A 393 0.40 -3.50 -4.71
C MET A 393 -0.43 -2.77 -5.77
N ASN A 394 0.16 -2.51 -6.95
CA ASN A 394 -0.44 -1.63 -7.97
C ASN A 394 -1.35 -2.41 -8.93
N TYR A 395 -2.43 -2.98 -8.43
CA TYR A 395 -3.39 -3.75 -9.22
C TYR A 395 -3.99 -2.95 -10.38
N ALA A 396 -4.33 -1.69 -10.16
CA ALA A 396 -4.95 -0.86 -11.19
C ALA A 396 -4.02 -0.58 -12.38
N TYR A 397 -2.71 -0.46 -12.14
CA TYR A 397 -1.70 -0.35 -13.20
C TYR A 397 -1.58 -1.67 -13.98
N THR A 398 -1.49 -2.78 -13.25
CA THR A 398 -1.42 -4.13 -13.82
C THR A 398 -2.65 -4.45 -14.67
N ASP A 399 -3.84 -4.14 -14.16
CA ASP A 399 -5.08 -4.37 -14.90
C ASP A 399 -5.17 -3.49 -16.17
N ALA A 400 -4.73 -2.23 -16.09
CA ALA A 400 -4.71 -1.36 -17.27
C ALA A 400 -3.79 -1.92 -18.37
N ILE A 401 -2.59 -2.40 -18.03
CA ILE A 401 -1.66 -3.03 -18.97
C ILE A 401 -2.22 -4.35 -19.50
N LYS A 402 -2.71 -5.21 -18.64
CA LYS A 402 -3.30 -6.50 -19.01
C LYS A 402 -4.46 -6.31 -19.99
N ASP A 403 -5.39 -5.39 -19.70
CA ASP A 403 -6.57 -5.16 -20.51
C ASP A 403 -6.27 -4.37 -21.78
N GLY A 404 -5.25 -3.51 -21.81
CA GLY A 404 -4.84 -2.76 -23.01
C GLY A 404 -3.93 -3.53 -23.96
N LEU A 405 -2.93 -4.26 -23.44
CA LEU A 405 -1.88 -4.89 -24.26
C LEU A 405 -2.09 -6.39 -24.45
N ILE A 406 -2.53 -7.11 -23.40
CA ILE A 406 -2.60 -8.59 -23.43
C ILE A 406 -3.98 -9.04 -23.94
N THR A 407 -5.03 -8.71 -23.19
CA THR A 407 -6.41 -9.16 -23.52
C THR A 407 -7.10 -8.28 -24.55
N LYS A 408 -6.59 -7.05 -24.77
CA LYS A 408 -7.14 -6.07 -25.74
C LYS A 408 -8.62 -5.74 -25.50
N LYS A 409 -9.06 -5.75 -24.24
CA LYS A 409 -10.42 -5.39 -23.85
C LYS A 409 -10.70 -3.89 -23.91
N ILE A 410 -9.66 -3.07 -23.75
CA ILE A 410 -9.73 -1.61 -23.81
C ILE A 410 -8.79 -1.06 -24.88
N SER A 411 -9.05 0.16 -25.37
CA SER A 411 -8.15 0.85 -26.28
C SER A 411 -6.88 1.33 -25.59
N LEU A 412 -5.80 1.59 -26.35
CA LEU A 412 -4.58 2.19 -25.80
C LEU A 412 -4.84 3.56 -25.18
N GLU A 413 -5.76 4.35 -25.75
CA GLU A 413 -6.16 5.64 -25.18
C GLU A 413 -6.81 5.45 -23.80
N GLN A 414 -7.71 4.46 -23.66
CA GLN A 414 -8.33 4.14 -22.39
C GLN A 414 -7.30 3.60 -21.38
N MET A 415 -6.37 2.76 -21.83
CA MET A 415 -5.27 2.27 -20.99
C MET A 415 -4.45 3.43 -20.40
N VAL A 416 -4.02 4.36 -21.26
CA VAL A 416 -3.25 5.55 -20.82
C VAL A 416 -4.09 6.42 -19.87
N SER A 417 -5.38 6.59 -20.14
CA SER A 417 -6.28 7.33 -19.25
C SER A 417 -6.40 6.66 -17.89
N ASN A 418 -6.51 5.32 -17.83
CA ASN A 418 -6.58 4.56 -16.57
C ASN A 418 -5.29 4.72 -15.78
N ILE A 419 -4.13 4.57 -16.43
CA ILE A 419 -2.82 4.79 -15.79
C ILE A 419 -2.71 6.21 -15.25
N ASN A 420 -3.04 7.22 -16.05
CA ASN A 420 -3.01 8.61 -15.62
C ASN A 420 -3.96 8.87 -14.45
N THR A 421 -5.13 8.24 -14.42
CA THR A 421 -6.06 8.34 -13.28
C THR A 421 -5.40 7.83 -12.01
N GLN A 422 -4.71 6.69 -12.05
CA GLN A 422 -3.99 6.17 -10.87
C GLN A 422 -2.88 7.13 -10.41
N LEU A 423 -2.14 7.72 -11.36
CA LEU A 423 -1.10 8.69 -11.03
C LEU A 423 -1.63 9.96 -10.33
N THR A 424 -2.93 10.26 -10.45
CA THR A 424 -3.56 11.40 -9.75
C THR A 424 -4.10 11.06 -8.38
N LEU A 425 -4.31 9.77 -8.06
CA LEU A 425 -4.88 9.33 -6.78
C LEU A 425 -3.87 9.23 -5.65
N TYR A 426 -2.57 9.31 -5.97
CA TYR A 426 -1.49 9.09 -5.01
C TYR A 426 -0.47 10.23 -5.02
N LEU A 427 0.29 10.33 -3.93
CA LEU A 427 1.47 11.17 -3.88
C LEU A 427 2.49 10.68 -4.92
N SER A 428 3.16 11.57 -5.64
CA SER A 428 4.16 11.18 -6.65
C SER A 428 5.34 10.37 -6.08
N LEU A 429 5.55 10.42 -4.78
CA LEU A 429 6.53 9.59 -4.05
C LEU A 429 6.19 8.11 -4.01
N ILE A 430 4.92 7.75 -4.22
CA ILE A 430 4.38 6.39 -4.13
C ILE A 430 4.42 5.71 -5.51
N HIS A 431 4.61 6.46 -6.59
CA HIS A 431 4.70 5.93 -7.96
C HIS A 431 6.04 5.25 -8.23
N ILE A 432 6.49 4.41 -7.32
CA ILE A 432 7.53 3.43 -7.63
C ILE A 432 6.79 2.37 -8.41
N SER A 433 6.92 2.40 -9.74
CA SER A 433 6.39 1.37 -10.60
C SER A 433 7.14 0.08 -10.30
N GLU A 434 6.54 -0.78 -9.51
CA GLU A 434 7.01 -2.15 -9.43
C GLU A 434 6.61 -2.83 -10.73
N PRO A 435 7.54 -3.36 -11.51
CA PRO A 435 7.19 -4.32 -12.52
C PRO A 435 6.71 -5.57 -11.80
N THR A 436 5.42 -5.84 -11.88
CA THR A 436 4.84 -7.12 -11.48
C THR A 436 5.28 -8.24 -12.42
#